data_607c3ba5be59ee34430260d7c7c744b3
#
_entry.id   607c3ba5be59ee34430260d7c7c744b3
#
_cell.length_a   1.000
_cell.length_b   1.000
_cell.length_c   1.000
_cell.angle_alpha   90.00
_cell.angle_beta   90.00
_cell.angle_gamma   90.00
#
_symmetry.space_group_name_H-M   'P 1'
#
loop_
_entity.id
_entity.type
_entity.pdbx_description
1 polymer ?
#
loop_
_entity_poly.entity_id
_entity_poly.type
_entity_poly.pdbx_seq_one_letter_code
_entity_poly.pdbx_strand_id
1 'polypeptide(L)'
;VQHEAGYICSMLFIIPGFPFITSGIDMAKLDMRSGLERLSYAVMIVVIATMAAWLMALALHLKPVDFLPLNLSMLQYIVFRLLTSFCGVFGFSIMFNSPVPLAMSAAVIGAISNTLRLELVDLASLPPAAAAFFAAMIAGLLASAYKKHSGFPRIAITVPSIVIMVPGLYLYRAIYNLGMMNLSISASWFASATLIILALPL
;
A
#
# COMPACT_ATOMS: atom_id res chain seq x y z
N VAL A 1 -6.93 -2.40 24.16
CA VAL A 1 -5.61 -2.39 23.69
C VAL A 1 -5.41 -2.85 22.24
N GLN A 2 -6.25 -3.71 21.71
CA GLN A 2 -6.18 -4.20 20.31
C GLN A 2 -7.11 -3.42 19.36
N HIS A 3 -7.87 -2.48 19.88
CA HIS A 3 -8.86 -1.72 19.12
C HIS A 3 -8.24 -0.72 18.13
N GLU A 4 -7.03 -0.25 18.37
CA GLU A 4 -6.34 0.70 17.50
C GLU A 4 -5.97 0.08 16.15
N ALA A 5 -5.61 -1.20 16.10
CA ALA A 5 -5.33 -1.89 14.84
C ALA A 5 -6.56 -1.92 13.93
N GLY A 6 -7.73 -2.26 14.48
CA GLY A 6 -8.99 -2.25 13.72
C GLY A 6 -9.36 -0.87 13.20
N TYR A 7 -9.17 0.16 14.01
CA TYR A 7 -9.38 1.56 13.63
C TYR A 7 -8.47 1.98 12.46
N ILE A 8 -7.17 1.74 12.58
CA ILE A 8 -6.20 2.06 11.53
C ILE A 8 -6.53 1.27 10.26
N CYS A 9 -6.81 -0.03 10.36
CA CYS A 9 -7.15 -0.85 9.20
C CYS A 9 -8.41 -0.35 8.48
N SER A 10 -9.46 0.07 9.21
CA SER A 10 -10.68 0.60 8.59
C SER A 10 -10.42 1.88 7.80
N MET A 11 -9.50 2.73 8.27
CA MET A 11 -9.12 3.96 7.59
C MET A 11 -8.25 3.70 6.34
N LEU A 12 -7.42 2.66 6.35
CA LEU A 12 -6.52 2.35 5.23
C LEU A 12 -7.26 2.05 3.93
N PHE A 13 -8.50 1.57 3.98
CA PHE A 13 -9.35 1.37 2.80
C PHE A 13 -9.74 2.67 2.08
N ILE A 14 -9.73 3.81 2.78
CA ILE A 14 -10.07 5.11 2.19
C ILE A 14 -8.88 5.69 1.43
N ILE A 15 -7.65 5.26 1.73
CA ILE A 15 -6.45 5.77 1.09
C ILE A 15 -6.42 5.37 -0.38
N PRO A 16 -6.32 6.36 -1.30
CA PRO A 16 -6.49 6.15 -2.73
C PRO A 16 -5.24 5.54 -3.37
N GLY A 17 -4.94 4.29 -3.06
CA GLY A 17 -3.75 3.59 -3.55
C GLY A 17 -3.72 3.48 -5.07
N PHE A 18 -4.86 3.19 -5.69
CA PHE A 18 -4.96 3.08 -7.14
C PHE A 18 -4.60 4.40 -7.87
N PRO A 19 -5.17 5.57 -7.51
CA PRO A 19 -4.76 6.85 -8.09
C PRO A 19 -3.27 7.18 -7.90
N PHE A 20 -2.65 6.84 -6.77
CA PHE A 20 -1.22 7.06 -6.56
C PHE A 20 -0.37 6.28 -7.57
N ILE A 21 -0.65 4.99 -7.74
CA ILE A 21 0.10 4.15 -8.67
C ILE A 21 -0.11 4.61 -10.11
N THR A 22 -1.37 4.85 -10.50
CA THR A 22 -1.68 5.25 -11.87
C THR A 22 -1.16 6.65 -12.22
N SER A 23 -1.13 7.59 -11.27
CA SER A 23 -0.50 8.89 -11.48
C SER A 23 0.99 8.77 -11.78
N GLY A 24 1.71 7.92 -11.05
CA GLY A 24 3.11 7.65 -11.31
C GLY A 24 3.36 6.99 -12.66
N ILE A 25 2.51 6.03 -13.06
CA ILE A 25 2.59 5.40 -14.38
C ILE A 25 2.34 6.41 -15.51
N ASP A 26 1.36 7.31 -15.35
CA ASP A 26 1.08 8.35 -16.34
C ASP A 26 2.27 9.32 -16.47
N MET A 27 2.83 9.77 -15.36
CA MET A 27 4.03 10.63 -15.36
C MET A 27 5.24 9.92 -15.99
N ALA A 28 5.44 8.64 -15.72
CA ALA A 28 6.51 7.85 -16.33
C ALA A 28 6.34 7.71 -17.86
N LYS A 29 5.10 7.79 -18.36
CA LYS A 29 4.77 7.82 -19.80
C LYS A 29 4.79 9.22 -20.41
N LEU A 30 5.25 10.24 -19.66
CA LEU A 30 5.28 11.64 -20.04
C LEU A 30 3.88 12.29 -20.20
N ASP A 31 2.82 11.64 -19.74
CA ASP A 31 1.50 12.26 -19.61
C ASP A 31 1.40 13.01 -18.26
N MET A 32 2.14 14.13 -18.21
CA MET A 32 2.28 14.92 -16.97
C MET A 32 0.96 15.50 -16.50
N ARG A 33 0.06 15.87 -17.44
CA ARG A 33 -1.23 16.46 -17.09
C ARG A 33 -2.12 15.47 -16.34
N SER A 34 -2.37 14.30 -16.94
CA SER A 34 -3.19 13.26 -16.30
C SER A 34 -2.57 12.77 -15.00
N GLY A 35 -1.22 12.61 -14.98
CA GLY A 35 -0.49 12.20 -13.78
C GLY A 35 -0.65 13.19 -12.62
N LEU A 36 -0.49 14.51 -12.88
CA LEU A 36 -0.63 15.54 -11.85
C LEU A 36 -2.08 15.71 -11.37
N GLU A 37 -3.06 15.64 -12.26
CA GLU A 37 -4.48 15.69 -11.90
C GLU A 37 -4.85 14.54 -10.95
N ARG A 38 -4.44 13.30 -11.25
CA ARG A 38 -4.67 12.13 -10.39
C ARG A 38 -3.91 12.22 -9.08
N LEU A 39 -2.66 12.69 -9.11
CA LEU A 39 -1.86 12.88 -7.89
C LEU A 39 -2.52 13.90 -6.96
N SER A 40 -2.94 15.04 -7.49
CA SER A 40 -3.59 16.09 -6.72
C SER A 40 -4.90 15.60 -6.07
N TYR A 41 -5.69 14.83 -6.84
CA TYR A 41 -6.90 14.19 -6.32
C TYR A 41 -6.59 13.20 -5.19
N ALA A 42 -5.59 12.33 -5.38
CA ALA A 42 -5.18 11.37 -4.37
C ALA A 42 -4.68 12.04 -3.09
N VAL A 43 -3.88 13.10 -3.22
CA VAL A 43 -3.38 13.89 -2.08
C VAL A 43 -4.54 14.54 -1.32
N MET A 44 -5.51 15.14 -2.01
CA MET A 44 -6.69 15.72 -1.36
C MET A 44 -7.45 14.68 -0.52
N ILE A 45 -7.72 13.50 -1.09
CA ILE A 45 -8.41 12.43 -0.35
C ILE A 45 -7.60 12.01 0.89
N VAL A 46 -6.29 11.81 0.75
CA VAL A 46 -5.42 11.45 1.88
C VAL A 46 -5.48 12.50 2.98
N VAL A 47 -5.33 13.78 2.63
CA VAL A 47 -5.36 14.87 3.62
C VAL A 47 -6.69 14.88 4.36
N ILE A 48 -7.82 14.84 3.66
CA ILE A 48 -9.15 14.85 4.30
C ILE A 48 -9.35 13.60 5.17
N ALA A 49 -9.06 12.42 4.65
CA ALA A 49 -9.24 11.15 5.36
C ALA A 49 -8.36 11.07 6.62
N THR A 50 -7.08 11.43 6.49
CA THR A 50 -6.14 11.36 7.62
C THR A 50 -6.39 12.45 8.66
N MET A 51 -6.84 13.64 8.26
CA MET A 51 -7.27 14.67 9.21
C MET A 51 -8.53 14.24 9.97
N ALA A 52 -9.53 13.70 9.29
CA ALA A 52 -10.73 13.16 9.94
C ALA A 52 -10.37 12.04 10.93
N ALA A 53 -9.49 11.13 10.52
CA ALA A 53 -8.98 10.08 11.38
C ALA A 53 -8.21 10.62 12.59
N TRP A 54 -7.37 11.62 12.39
CA TRP A 54 -6.64 12.27 13.49
C TRP A 54 -7.58 12.93 14.50
N LEU A 55 -8.57 13.70 14.04
CA LEU A 55 -9.57 14.32 14.91
C LEU A 55 -10.35 13.28 15.72
N MET A 56 -10.74 12.18 15.07
CA MET A 56 -11.44 11.09 15.73
C MET A 56 -10.54 10.35 16.74
N ALA A 57 -9.26 10.16 16.40
CA ALA A 57 -8.28 9.59 17.33
C ALA A 57 -8.10 10.46 18.56
N LEU A 58 -8.09 11.78 18.43
CA LEU A 58 -8.06 12.71 19.58
C LEU A 58 -9.32 12.59 20.44
N ALA A 59 -10.51 12.55 19.83
CA ALA A 59 -11.78 12.43 20.53
C ALA A 59 -11.90 11.13 21.31
N LEU A 60 -11.33 10.03 20.78
CA LEU A 60 -11.37 8.68 21.39
C LEU A 60 -10.10 8.36 22.19
N HIS A 61 -9.17 9.31 22.35
CA HIS A 61 -7.89 9.14 23.03
C HIS A 61 -7.04 7.97 22.47
N LEU A 62 -7.14 7.70 21.16
CA LEU A 62 -6.35 6.68 20.47
C LEU A 62 -4.96 7.22 20.11
N LYS A 63 -3.96 6.36 20.25
CA LYS A 63 -2.57 6.70 19.88
C LYS A 63 -2.07 5.69 18.84
N PRO A 64 -1.31 6.12 17.82
CA PRO A 64 -0.70 5.20 16.85
C PRO A 64 0.47 4.47 17.53
N VAL A 65 0.17 3.41 18.24
CA VAL A 65 1.17 2.55 18.91
C VAL A 65 1.62 1.48 17.93
N ASP A 66 2.87 1.06 18.03
CA ASP A 66 3.39 -0.07 17.26
C ASP A 66 2.69 -1.36 17.69
N PHE A 67 2.40 -2.21 16.71
CA PHE A 67 1.77 -3.49 16.99
C PHE A 67 2.73 -4.38 17.79
N LEU A 68 2.19 -5.09 18.78
CA LEU A 68 2.96 -6.05 19.54
C LEU A 68 3.49 -7.15 18.62
N PRO A 69 4.79 -7.47 18.69
CA PRO A 69 5.35 -8.56 17.90
C PRO A 69 4.68 -9.88 18.28
N LEU A 70 4.22 -10.61 17.28
CA LEU A 70 3.71 -11.96 17.46
C LEU A 70 4.90 -12.92 17.58
N ASN A 71 4.94 -13.73 18.63
CA ASN A 71 5.97 -14.77 18.78
C ASN A 71 5.64 -15.99 17.89
N LEU A 72 5.83 -15.83 16.58
CA LEU A 72 5.57 -16.86 15.58
C LEU A 72 6.89 -17.41 15.01
N SER A 73 6.89 -18.65 14.57
CA SER A 73 8.01 -19.20 13.81
C SER A 73 8.10 -18.52 12.42
N MET A 74 9.29 -18.52 11.82
CA MET A 74 9.52 -17.93 10.49
C MET A 74 8.53 -18.47 9.44
N LEU A 75 8.27 -19.78 9.45
CA LEU A 75 7.33 -20.41 8.53
C LEU A 75 5.89 -19.88 8.74
N GLN A 76 5.46 -19.73 9.99
CA GLN A 76 4.15 -19.17 10.33
C GLN A 76 4.02 -17.72 9.84
N TYR A 77 5.07 -16.90 10.00
CA TYR A 77 5.08 -15.54 9.46
C TYR A 77 4.85 -15.52 7.94
N ILE A 78 5.61 -16.34 7.20
CA ILE A 78 5.48 -16.41 5.73
C ILE A 78 4.08 -16.85 5.32
N VAL A 79 3.53 -17.90 5.96
CA VAL A 79 2.19 -18.41 5.64
C VAL A 79 1.12 -17.36 5.93
N PHE A 80 1.15 -16.70 7.10
CA PHE A 80 0.19 -15.66 7.42
C PHE A 80 0.33 -14.43 6.50
N ARG A 81 1.55 -14.03 6.13
CA ARG A 81 1.80 -12.94 5.17
C ARG A 81 1.22 -13.27 3.79
N LEU A 82 1.41 -14.49 3.31
CA LEU A 82 0.83 -14.93 2.03
C LEU A 82 -0.70 -14.92 2.08
N LEU A 83 -1.31 -15.49 3.11
CA LEU A 83 -2.76 -15.56 3.25
C LEU A 83 -3.39 -14.17 3.40
N THR A 84 -2.85 -13.33 4.28
CA THR A 84 -3.39 -11.99 4.51
C THR A 84 -3.18 -11.08 3.30
N SER A 85 -2.04 -11.18 2.62
CA SER A 85 -1.78 -10.43 1.38
C SER A 85 -2.70 -10.88 0.26
N PHE A 86 -2.94 -12.19 0.11
CA PHE A 86 -3.90 -12.72 -0.85
C PHE A 86 -5.31 -12.17 -0.60
N CYS A 87 -5.81 -12.29 0.63
CA CYS A 87 -7.12 -11.76 1.00
C CYS A 87 -7.24 -10.26 0.78
N GLY A 88 -6.21 -9.50 1.14
CA GLY A 88 -6.18 -8.05 0.97
C GLY A 88 -6.23 -7.63 -0.50
N VAL A 89 -5.38 -8.22 -1.34
CA VAL A 89 -5.35 -7.92 -2.79
C VAL A 89 -6.63 -8.38 -3.48
N PHE A 90 -7.15 -9.55 -3.12
CA PHE A 90 -8.43 -10.03 -3.63
C PHE A 90 -9.57 -9.07 -3.28
N GLY A 91 -9.67 -8.65 -2.01
CA GLY A 91 -10.66 -7.68 -1.55
C GLY A 91 -10.58 -6.35 -2.30
N PHE A 92 -9.39 -5.76 -2.44
CA PHE A 92 -9.20 -4.54 -3.24
C PHE A 92 -9.58 -4.74 -4.70
N SER A 93 -9.22 -5.87 -5.31
CA SER A 93 -9.59 -6.17 -6.70
C SER A 93 -11.11 -6.22 -6.90
N ILE A 94 -11.83 -6.83 -5.96
CA ILE A 94 -13.30 -6.85 -5.99
C ILE A 94 -13.88 -5.44 -5.78
N MET A 95 -13.31 -4.64 -4.87
CA MET A 95 -13.70 -3.23 -4.69
C MET A 95 -13.51 -2.40 -5.97
N PHE A 96 -12.50 -2.71 -6.78
CA PHE A 96 -12.27 -2.09 -8.09
C PHE A 96 -13.15 -2.67 -9.20
N ASN A 97 -14.16 -3.45 -8.84
CA ASN A 97 -15.10 -4.11 -9.78
C ASN A 97 -14.39 -5.02 -10.80
N SER A 98 -13.31 -5.67 -10.41
CA SER A 98 -12.58 -6.61 -11.25
C SER A 98 -13.34 -7.93 -11.34
N PRO A 99 -13.40 -8.59 -12.53
CA PRO A 99 -13.92 -9.95 -12.66
C PRO A 99 -13.16 -10.92 -11.74
N VAL A 100 -13.87 -11.90 -11.17
CA VAL A 100 -13.28 -12.86 -10.22
C VAL A 100 -12.01 -13.54 -10.72
N PRO A 101 -11.88 -14.01 -11.98
CA PRO A 101 -10.65 -14.62 -12.49
C PRO A 101 -9.46 -13.63 -12.48
N LEU A 102 -9.73 -12.36 -12.80
CA LEU A 102 -8.72 -11.31 -12.76
C LEU A 102 -8.32 -11.00 -11.31
N ALA A 103 -9.29 -10.89 -10.41
CA ALA A 103 -9.05 -10.66 -8.99
C ALA A 103 -8.22 -11.78 -8.36
N MET A 104 -8.50 -13.04 -8.70
CA MET A 104 -7.72 -14.20 -8.24
C MET A 104 -6.28 -14.15 -8.72
N SER A 105 -6.03 -13.86 -10.00
CA SER A 105 -4.68 -13.77 -10.54
C SER A 105 -3.88 -12.62 -9.92
N ALA A 106 -4.51 -11.45 -9.76
CA ALA A 106 -3.91 -10.30 -9.07
C ALA A 106 -3.59 -10.64 -7.60
N ALA A 107 -4.49 -11.36 -6.91
CA ALA A 107 -4.30 -11.76 -5.52
C ALA A 107 -3.12 -12.71 -5.33
N VAL A 108 -2.94 -13.70 -6.21
CA VAL A 108 -1.78 -14.61 -6.18
C VAL A 108 -0.48 -13.84 -6.40
N ILE A 109 -0.43 -13.00 -7.42
CA ILE A 109 0.77 -12.19 -7.73
C ILE A 109 1.05 -11.23 -6.57
N GLY A 110 0.03 -10.55 -6.06
CA GLY A 110 0.18 -9.61 -4.95
C GLY A 110 0.58 -10.29 -3.64
N ALA A 111 0.09 -11.50 -3.36
CA ALA A 111 0.49 -12.28 -2.20
C ALA A 111 1.99 -12.58 -2.24
N ILE A 112 2.49 -13.07 -3.37
CA ILE A 112 3.92 -13.39 -3.55
C ILE A 112 4.77 -12.10 -3.40
N SER A 113 4.40 -11.06 -4.14
CA SER A 113 5.18 -9.82 -4.20
C SER A 113 5.17 -9.07 -2.87
N ASN A 114 4.02 -8.97 -2.18
CA ASN A 114 3.96 -8.28 -0.89
C ASN A 114 4.65 -9.07 0.23
N THR A 115 4.53 -10.39 0.23
CA THR A 115 5.29 -11.23 1.18
C THR A 115 6.78 -11.02 0.98
N LEU A 116 7.26 -11.07 -0.27
CA LEU A 116 8.66 -10.77 -0.57
C LEU A 116 9.09 -9.39 -0.06
N ARG A 117 8.26 -8.34 -0.28
CA ARG A 117 8.53 -7.00 0.26
C ARG A 117 8.75 -7.01 1.76
N LEU A 118 7.87 -7.71 2.49
CA LEU A 118 7.95 -7.79 3.95
C LEU A 118 9.19 -8.56 4.41
N GLU A 119 9.52 -9.66 3.73
CA GLU A 119 10.76 -10.43 4.04
C GLU A 119 12.02 -9.62 3.71
N LEU A 120 12.05 -8.85 2.63
CA LEU A 120 13.19 -7.98 2.30
C LEU A 120 13.42 -6.88 3.36
N VAL A 121 12.36 -6.35 3.95
CA VAL A 121 12.47 -5.39 5.05
C VAL A 121 12.98 -6.07 6.32
N ASP A 122 12.40 -7.22 6.69
CA ASP A 122 12.65 -7.84 7.99
C ASP A 122 13.95 -8.66 8.02
N LEU A 123 14.26 -9.42 6.95
CA LEU A 123 15.44 -10.28 6.91
C LEU A 123 16.65 -9.59 6.29
N ALA A 124 16.45 -8.83 5.21
CA ALA A 124 17.54 -8.15 4.52
C ALA A 124 17.77 -6.71 5.01
N SER A 125 16.95 -6.23 5.97
CA SER A 125 17.02 -4.87 6.50
C SER A 125 17.02 -3.78 5.41
N LEU A 126 16.34 -4.04 4.28
CA LEU A 126 16.25 -3.08 3.19
C LEU A 126 15.31 -1.94 3.57
N PRO A 127 15.61 -0.70 3.12
CA PRO A 127 14.69 0.41 3.28
C PRO A 127 13.33 0.09 2.65
N PRO A 128 12.20 0.46 3.28
CA PRO A 128 10.85 0.11 2.80
C PRO A 128 10.57 0.50 1.35
N ALA A 129 11.13 1.61 0.86
CA ALA A 129 10.99 2.05 -0.52
C ALA A 129 11.73 1.13 -1.51
N ALA A 130 12.95 0.69 -1.17
CA ALA A 130 13.70 -0.26 -2.00
C ALA A 130 13.00 -1.62 -2.05
N ALA A 131 12.51 -2.12 -0.91
CA ALA A 131 11.75 -3.35 -0.85
C ALA A 131 10.45 -3.25 -1.68
N ALA A 132 9.75 -2.11 -1.64
CA ALA A 132 8.56 -1.87 -2.45
C ALA A 132 8.88 -1.86 -3.95
N PHE A 133 9.99 -1.24 -4.37
CA PHE A 133 10.45 -1.24 -5.75
C PHE A 133 10.69 -2.66 -6.28
N PHE A 134 11.48 -3.48 -5.57
CA PHE A 134 11.75 -4.85 -5.99
C PHE A 134 10.49 -5.71 -6.04
N ALA A 135 9.60 -5.55 -5.07
CA ALA A 135 8.32 -6.27 -5.04
C ALA A 135 7.39 -5.85 -6.20
N ALA A 136 7.30 -4.55 -6.50
CA ALA A 136 6.52 -4.05 -7.63
C ALA A 136 7.09 -4.51 -8.97
N MET A 137 8.42 -4.53 -9.12
CA MET A 137 9.11 -5.07 -10.29
C MET A 137 8.75 -6.55 -10.50
N ILE A 138 8.79 -7.37 -9.46
CA ILE A 138 8.41 -8.78 -9.54
C ILE A 138 6.93 -8.95 -9.86
N ALA A 139 6.03 -8.16 -9.26
CA ALA A 139 4.62 -8.15 -9.62
C ALA A 139 4.41 -7.84 -11.10
N GLY A 140 5.12 -6.84 -11.63
CA GLY A 140 5.09 -6.46 -13.04
C GLY A 140 5.60 -7.57 -13.97
N LEU A 141 6.67 -8.27 -13.61
CA LEU A 141 7.20 -9.41 -14.37
C LEU A 141 6.23 -10.59 -14.38
N LEU A 142 5.69 -10.97 -13.22
CA LEU A 142 4.70 -12.04 -13.09
C LEU A 142 3.42 -11.72 -13.87
N ALA A 143 2.91 -10.49 -13.77
CA ALA A 143 1.76 -10.04 -14.55
C ALA A 143 2.04 -10.06 -16.07
N SER A 144 3.27 -9.73 -16.50
CA SER A 144 3.66 -9.80 -17.91
C SER A 144 3.71 -11.24 -18.42
N ALA A 145 4.21 -12.17 -17.61
CA ALA A 145 4.21 -13.60 -17.96
C ALA A 145 2.77 -14.16 -18.05
N TYR A 146 1.93 -13.79 -17.08
CA TYR A 146 0.54 -14.26 -17.03
C TYR A 146 -0.36 -13.65 -18.11
N LYS A 147 -0.08 -12.41 -18.55
CA LYS A 147 -0.84 -11.72 -19.62
C LYS A 147 -1.03 -12.59 -20.86
N LYS A 148 -0.03 -13.39 -21.23
CA LYS A 148 -0.08 -14.25 -22.42
C LYS A 148 -1.21 -15.29 -22.37
N HIS A 149 -1.67 -15.66 -21.19
CA HIS A 149 -2.69 -16.67 -20.94
C HIS A 149 -4.06 -16.08 -20.56
N SER A 150 -4.08 -14.87 -19.97
CA SER A 150 -5.30 -14.29 -19.37
C SER A 150 -6.15 -13.47 -20.33
N GLY A 151 -5.57 -12.95 -21.43
CA GLY A 151 -6.26 -12.01 -22.31
C GLY A 151 -6.50 -10.61 -21.72
N PHE A 152 -6.22 -10.39 -20.43
CA PHE A 152 -6.38 -9.09 -19.78
C PHE A 152 -5.15 -8.19 -19.99
N PRO A 153 -5.33 -6.85 -20.01
CA PRO A 153 -4.21 -5.91 -20.04
C PRO A 153 -3.30 -6.09 -18.81
N ARG A 154 -1.98 -6.00 -19.00
CA ARG A 154 -1.00 -6.13 -17.89
C ARG A 154 -1.32 -5.21 -16.71
N ILE A 155 -1.70 -3.97 -16.99
CA ILE A 155 -2.00 -2.96 -15.97
C ILE A 155 -3.17 -3.37 -15.07
N ALA A 156 -4.18 -4.06 -15.62
CA ALA A 156 -5.34 -4.55 -14.88
C ALA A 156 -4.98 -5.64 -13.86
N ILE A 157 -3.83 -6.30 -14.03
CA ILE A 157 -3.30 -7.31 -13.10
C ILE A 157 -2.29 -6.65 -12.15
N THR A 158 -1.34 -5.86 -12.69
CA THR A 158 -0.23 -5.31 -11.89
C THR A 158 -0.73 -4.31 -10.85
N VAL A 159 -1.59 -3.36 -11.22
CA VAL A 159 -2.01 -2.29 -10.29
C VAL A 159 -2.74 -2.85 -9.06
N PRO A 160 -3.76 -3.72 -9.18
CA PRO A 160 -4.35 -4.34 -8.01
C PRO A 160 -3.36 -5.16 -7.17
N SER A 161 -2.38 -5.83 -7.81
CA SER A 161 -1.39 -6.66 -7.10
C SER A 161 -0.48 -5.84 -6.17
N ILE A 162 -0.19 -4.58 -6.51
CA ILE A 162 0.72 -3.73 -5.73
C ILE A 162 0.00 -2.69 -4.88
N VAL A 163 -1.31 -2.52 -5.01
CA VAL A 163 -2.07 -1.50 -4.27
C VAL A 163 -1.98 -1.66 -2.76
N ILE A 164 -1.87 -2.89 -2.27
CA ILE A 164 -1.70 -3.19 -0.84
C ILE A 164 -0.38 -2.65 -0.27
N MET A 165 0.59 -2.34 -1.13
CA MET A 165 1.91 -1.81 -0.74
C MET A 165 1.90 -0.30 -0.54
N VAL A 166 0.83 0.39 -0.92
CA VAL A 166 0.70 1.85 -0.75
C VAL A 166 0.80 2.21 0.74
N PRO A 167 1.63 3.20 1.10
CA PRO A 167 2.05 3.44 2.48
C PRO A 167 1.01 4.22 3.31
N GLY A 168 -0.22 3.71 3.38
CA GLY A 168 -1.31 4.37 4.08
C GLY A 168 -1.06 4.61 5.57
N LEU A 169 -0.47 3.62 6.25
CA LEU A 169 -0.10 3.75 7.66
C LEU A 169 0.96 4.86 7.87
N TYR A 170 1.93 4.99 6.96
CA TYR A 170 2.95 6.04 7.02
C TYR A 170 2.33 7.42 6.87
N LEU A 171 1.39 7.58 5.92
CA LEU A 171 0.66 8.82 5.72
C LEU A 171 -0.17 9.21 6.94
N TYR A 172 -0.87 8.25 7.54
CA TYR A 172 -1.62 8.48 8.77
C TYR A 172 -0.70 8.92 9.92
N ARG A 173 0.40 8.20 10.16
CA ARG A 173 1.38 8.55 11.20
C ARG A 173 2.01 9.92 10.97
N ALA A 174 2.26 10.28 9.71
CA ALA A 174 2.78 11.60 9.36
C ALA A 174 1.80 12.71 9.76
N ILE A 175 0.53 12.61 9.38
CA ILE A 175 -0.49 13.61 9.73
C ILE A 175 -0.79 13.63 11.22
N TYR A 176 -0.85 12.47 11.88
CA TYR A 176 -1.03 12.40 13.33
C TYR A 176 0.08 13.16 14.08
N ASN A 177 1.35 12.89 13.74
CA ASN A 177 2.48 13.57 14.37
C ASN A 177 2.55 15.05 14.00
N LEU A 178 2.13 15.44 12.79
CA LEU A 178 2.00 16.84 12.40
C LEU A 178 0.99 17.57 13.30
N GLY A 179 -0.18 16.98 13.50
CA GLY A 179 -1.21 17.54 14.38
C GLY A 179 -0.79 17.61 15.86
N MET A 180 0.12 16.73 16.27
CA MET A 180 0.73 16.74 17.62
C MET A 180 1.97 17.65 17.69
N MET A 181 2.27 18.43 16.66
CA MET A 181 3.45 19.33 16.55
C MET A 181 4.80 18.62 16.62
N ASN A 182 4.85 17.31 16.40
CA ASN A 182 6.08 16.51 16.31
C ASN A 182 6.65 16.54 14.88
N LEU A 183 7.14 17.70 14.44
CA LEU A 183 7.52 17.96 13.05
C LEU A 183 8.59 17.01 12.51
N SER A 184 9.61 16.71 13.31
CA SER A 184 10.71 15.83 12.94
C SER A 184 10.21 14.40 12.61
N ILE A 185 9.36 13.84 13.48
CA ILE A 185 8.78 12.50 13.29
C ILE A 185 7.82 12.51 12.11
N SER A 186 6.99 13.54 11.98
CA SER A 186 6.08 13.72 10.85
C SER A 186 6.84 13.76 9.53
N ALA A 187 7.91 14.54 9.43
CA ALA A 187 8.73 14.66 8.23
C ALA A 187 9.36 13.33 7.82
N SER A 188 9.83 12.52 8.76
CA SER A 188 10.40 11.20 8.46
C SER A 188 9.37 10.22 7.89
N TRP A 189 8.14 10.22 8.44
CA TRP A 189 7.03 9.41 7.91
C TRP A 189 6.58 9.87 6.52
N PHE A 190 6.51 11.20 6.28
CA PHE A 190 6.21 11.75 4.96
C PHE A 190 7.26 11.38 3.92
N ALA A 191 8.53 11.52 4.25
CA ALA A 191 9.63 11.17 3.35
C ALA A 191 9.57 9.69 2.98
N SER A 192 9.38 8.81 3.96
CA SER A 192 9.25 7.37 3.73
C SER A 192 8.04 7.03 2.86
N ALA A 193 6.88 7.64 3.13
CA ALA A 193 5.68 7.45 2.33
C ALA A 193 5.88 7.90 0.88
N THR A 194 6.46 9.07 0.68
CA THR A 194 6.73 9.63 -0.65
C THR A 194 7.68 8.73 -1.45
N LEU A 195 8.75 8.26 -0.84
CA LEU A 195 9.70 7.35 -1.50
C LEU A 195 9.04 6.02 -1.90
N ILE A 196 8.16 5.46 -1.06
CA ILE A 196 7.41 4.23 -1.41
C ILE A 196 6.44 4.51 -2.56
N ILE A 197 5.68 5.61 -2.53
CA ILE A 197 4.74 5.98 -3.60
C ILE A 197 5.47 6.16 -4.94
N LEU A 198 6.65 6.76 -4.94
CA LEU A 198 7.46 6.92 -6.14
C LEU A 198 8.07 5.61 -6.63
N ALA A 199 8.40 4.69 -5.73
CA ALA A 199 9.02 3.41 -6.06
C ALA A 199 8.04 2.41 -6.72
N LEU A 200 6.75 2.46 -6.37
CA LEU A 200 5.76 1.47 -6.83
C LEU A 200 5.48 1.51 -8.34
N PRO A 201 5.37 2.66 -9.04
CA PRO A 201 5.09 2.72 -10.48
C PRO A 201 6.33 2.51 -11.37
N LEU A 202 7.55 2.60 -10.83
CA LEU A 202 8.81 2.43 -11.55
C LEU A 202 9.12 0.97 -11.85
#